data_ffa869acdbb1fac54573ebd7f83d2f92
#
_entry.id   ffa869acdbb1fac54573ebd7f83d2f92
#
_cell.length_a   1.000
_cell.length_b   1.000
_cell.length_c   1.000
_cell.angle_alpha   90.00
_cell.angle_beta   90.00
_cell.angle_gamma   90.00
#
_symmetry.space_group_name_H-M   'P 1'
#
loop_
_entity.id
_entity.type
_entity.pdbx_description
1 polymer ?
#
loop_
_entity_poly.entity_id
_entity_poly.type
_entity_poly.pdbx_seq_one_letter_code
_entity_poly.pdbx_strand_id
1 'polypeptide(L)'
;MWFHFGAYQFGSAANPMYDGERLARSGCVVVTVNHRLGRLGFLAHPALSAESEYGASGNYGLLDQIAALQWVQRNIAAFDGDPGDVTIGGVSAGANSVHVLRASPLAVGLFHKAIAHSGPGLARDLEGPGHPAGVQTLAAGEAAGTEIMETLGARDPAAMRALSPHQIDAVLLPRAHGSWNFDLAPGAEVSLHLFDGAYPLIDGHVLLESPMRAYQSGRIHDVPFLLGDVGNEASGLPYLPTLSAYREHLRATFGDAADRAWELYPASDNGGARSASWDLEADRIFNWSTWAAARSHEAGCVSPLWHFRFLRRPPIAPADDVIEASYAGAFHGSDVLYAFGALERARPSWAWEDADRDLSAAMMSSLVNFVATGDPNGDGVPAWPTFDRRTPSTMRWNVGIEVGETGYDAEKMALLDDLNGWTA
;
A
#
# COMPACT_ATOMS: atom_id res chain seq x y z
N MET A 1 15.51 -2.85 2.97
CA MET A 1 15.22 -1.68 2.13
C MET A 1 13.73 -1.33 2.24
N TRP A 2 13.39 -0.04 2.46
CA TRP A 2 12.02 0.36 2.76
C TRP A 2 11.47 1.37 1.75
N PHE A 3 10.23 1.15 1.28
CA PHE A 3 9.48 2.03 0.40
C PHE A 3 8.41 2.76 1.21
N HIS A 4 8.37 4.09 1.09
CA HIS A 4 7.46 4.94 1.84
C HIS A 4 6.03 4.88 1.29
N PHE A 5 5.05 5.31 2.10
CA PHE A 5 3.67 5.50 1.72
C PHE A 5 3.46 6.71 0.80
N GLY A 6 2.22 6.96 0.40
CA GLY A 6 1.81 8.22 -0.23
C GLY A 6 1.18 8.05 -1.59
N ALA A 7 0.51 6.93 -1.84
CA ALA A 7 -0.25 6.66 -3.06
C ALA A 7 0.54 6.92 -4.36
N TYR A 8 1.87 6.81 -4.32
CA TYR A 8 2.80 7.22 -5.39
C TYR A 8 2.73 8.71 -5.78
N GLN A 9 1.99 9.53 -5.04
CA GLN A 9 1.79 10.95 -5.33
C GLN A 9 2.59 11.87 -4.43
N PHE A 10 2.85 11.45 -3.19
CA PHE A 10 3.56 12.21 -2.18
C PHE A 10 4.36 11.28 -1.26
N GLY A 11 5.02 11.86 -0.25
CA GLY A 11 5.81 11.12 0.72
C GLY A 11 7.30 11.36 0.58
N SER A 12 8.05 10.80 1.52
CA SER A 12 9.50 10.93 1.55
C SER A 12 10.12 9.82 2.41
N ALA A 13 11.24 9.31 1.96
CA ALA A 13 12.11 8.41 2.73
C ALA A 13 12.67 9.04 4.02
N ALA A 14 12.64 10.38 4.12
CA ALA A 14 13.08 11.12 5.30
C ALA A 14 11.99 11.31 6.36
N ASN A 15 10.80 10.72 6.18
CA ASN A 15 9.75 10.81 7.19
C ASN A 15 10.22 10.16 8.51
N PRO A 16 10.09 10.84 9.67
CA PRO A 16 10.56 10.33 10.95
C PRO A 16 9.98 8.97 11.37
N MET A 17 8.84 8.56 10.81
CA MET A 17 8.26 7.24 11.10
C MET A 17 9.10 6.07 10.53
N TYR A 18 9.97 6.35 9.56
CA TYR A 18 10.90 5.37 8.96
C TYR A 18 12.33 5.53 9.48
N ASP A 19 12.51 6.23 10.61
CA ASP A 19 13.83 6.35 11.21
C ASP A 19 14.34 4.96 11.63
N GLY A 20 15.33 4.49 10.89
CA GLY A 20 15.90 3.16 11.07
C GLY A 20 16.89 3.04 12.22
N GLU A 21 17.12 4.07 13.05
CA GLU A 21 18.16 4.04 14.09
C GLU A 21 18.00 2.85 15.03
N ARG A 22 16.77 2.57 15.51
CA ARG A 22 16.54 1.46 16.43
C ARG A 22 16.74 0.09 15.78
N LEU A 23 16.29 -0.07 14.53
CA LEU A 23 16.55 -1.28 13.74
C LEU A 23 18.04 -1.47 13.47
N ALA A 24 18.76 -0.38 13.16
CA ALA A 24 20.21 -0.43 12.96
C ALA A 24 20.97 -0.84 14.24
N ARG A 25 20.55 -0.34 15.40
CA ARG A 25 21.08 -0.79 16.70
C ARG A 25 20.80 -2.28 17.00
N SER A 26 19.80 -2.85 16.35
CA SER A 26 19.45 -4.28 16.44
C SER A 26 20.12 -5.14 15.36
N GLY A 27 21.10 -4.58 14.62
CA GLY A 27 21.93 -5.33 13.68
C GLY A 27 21.44 -5.30 12.22
N CYS A 28 20.49 -4.43 11.87
CA CYS A 28 20.02 -4.27 10.49
C CYS A 28 20.74 -3.12 9.78
N VAL A 29 21.04 -3.26 8.49
CA VAL A 29 21.33 -2.11 7.62
C VAL A 29 20.00 -1.62 7.04
N VAL A 30 19.58 -0.39 7.39
CA VAL A 30 18.31 0.18 6.94
C VAL A 30 18.55 1.16 5.80
N VAL A 31 17.93 0.88 4.66
CA VAL A 31 17.97 1.74 3.46
C VAL A 31 16.57 2.22 3.16
N THR A 32 16.34 3.53 3.26
CA THR A 32 15.09 4.19 2.84
C THR A 32 15.31 4.89 1.51
N VAL A 33 14.34 4.85 0.61
CA VAL A 33 14.50 5.27 -0.79
C VAL A 33 13.49 6.32 -1.18
N ASN A 34 13.97 7.42 -1.75
CA ASN A 34 13.13 8.31 -2.54
C ASN A 34 13.12 7.87 -3.99
N HIS A 35 11.97 7.92 -4.61
CA HIS A 35 11.75 7.61 -6.01
C HIS A 35 10.83 8.66 -6.63
N ARG A 36 10.79 8.77 -7.94
CA ARG A 36 9.89 9.70 -8.63
C ARG A 36 8.44 9.37 -8.32
N LEU A 37 7.64 10.41 -8.10
CA LEU A 37 6.25 10.36 -7.67
C LEU A 37 5.35 11.09 -8.67
N GLY A 38 4.04 10.86 -8.56
CA GLY A 38 3.04 11.51 -9.37
C GLY A 38 3.33 11.37 -10.86
N ARG A 39 3.05 12.39 -11.62
CA ARG A 39 3.30 12.39 -13.07
C ARG A 39 4.77 12.30 -13.43
N LEU A 40 5.69 12.77 -12.61
CA LEU A 40 7.13 12.61 -12.85
C LEU A 40 7.57 11.14 -12.74
N GLY A 41 6.86 10.34 -11.95
CA GLY A 41 7.14 8.92 -11.75
C GLY A 41 6.30 7.99 -12.63
N PHE A 42 5.10 8.42 -13.06
CA PHE A 42 4.12 7.49 -13.60
C PHE A 42 3.36 7.99 -14.83
N LEU A 43 3.69 9.17 -15.40
CA LEU A 43 3.06 9.63 -16.62
C LEU A 43 3.46 8.76 -17.82
N ALA A 44 2.50 8.08 -18.43
CA ALA A 44 2.66 7.42 -19.72
C ALA A 44 2.19 8.35 -20.85
N HIS A 45 2.84 8.29 -22.02
CA HIS A 45 2.44 9.02 -23.20
C HIS A 45 2.99 8.34 -24.46
N PRO A 46 2.22 8.23 -25.58
CA PRO A 46 2.67 7.53 -26.78
C PRO A 46 4.01 8.01 -27.31
N ALA A 47 4.26 9.32 -27.29
CA ALA A 47 5.53 9.87 -27.77
C ALA A 47 6.71 9.53 -26.85
N LEU A 48 6.50 9.38 -25.54
CA LEU A 48 7.53 8.92 -24.59
C LEU A 48 7.78 7.41 -24.76
N SER A 49 6.72 6.64 -24.98
CA SER A 49 6.85 5.21 -25.28
C SER A 49 7.62 4.96 -26.56
N ALA A 50 7.40 5.80 -27.60
CA ALA A 50 8.12 5.72 -28.87
C ALA A 50 9.62 6.05 -28.76
N GLU A 51 10.04 6.84 -27.77
CA GLU A 51 11.46 7.11 -27.47
C GLU A 51 12.13 6.01 -26.64
N SER A 52 11.33 5.18 -25.96
CA SER A 52 11.82 4.13 -25.06
C SER A 52 12.31 2.92 -25.87
N GLU A 53 13.43 2.35 -25.52
CA GLU A 53 13.94 1.10 -26.09
C GLU A 53 13.03 -0.11 -25.83
N TYR A 54 12.12 0.00 -24.86
CA TYR A 54 11.15 -1.03 -24.48
C TYR A 54 9.76 -0.79 -25.06
N GLY A 55 9.55 0.32 -25.77
CA GLY A 55 8.24 0.69 -26.31
C GLY A 55 7.20 1.03 -25.22
N ALA A 56 7.64 1.43 -24.02
CA ALA A 56 6.79 1.72 -22.89
C ALA A 56 7.25 2.97 -22.13
N SER A 57 6.30 3.63 -21.47
CA SER A 57 6.53 4.79 -20.59
C SER A 57 5.66 4.66 -19.34
N GLY A 58 5.92 5.47 -18.31
CA GLY A 58 5.08 5.57 -17.13
C GLY A 58 5.69 4.97 -15.86
N ASN A 59 6.19 3.78 -15.82
CA ASN A 59 6.68 3.11 -14.58
C ASN A 59 8.05 3.62 -14.08
N TYR A 60 8.38 4.90 -14.28
CA TYR A 60 9.71 5.45 -13.91
C TYR A 60 9.99 5.39 -12.40
N GLY A 61 8.97 5.59 -11.55
CA GLY A 61 9.11 5.47 -10.10
C GLY A 61 9.43 4.03 -9.66
N LEU A 62 8.88 3.02 -10.33
CA LEU A 62 9.23 1.61 -10.11
C LEU A 62 10.63 1.28 -10.64
N LEU A 63 11.02 1.83 -11.78
CA LEU A 63 12.38 1.70 -12.30
C LEU A 63 13.41 2.33 -11.36
N ASP A 64 13.08 3.45 -10.69
CA ASP A 64 13.91 4.05 -9.65
C ASP A 64 14.09 3.10 -8.46
N GLN A 65 13.02 2.40 -8.04
CA GLN A 65 13.07 1.42 -6.96
C GLN A 65 13.92 0.19 -7.35
N ILE A 66 13.80 -0.29 -8.59
CA ILE A 66 14.63 -1.38 -9.13
C ILE A 66 16.10 -0.94 -9.21
N ALA A 67 16.36 0.28 -9.69
CA ALA A 67 17.71 0.84 -9.72
C ALA A 67 18.33 0.97 -8.32
N ALA A 68 17.53 1.33 -7.32
CA ALA A 68 17.95 1.38 -5.93
C ALA A 68 18.28 -0.02 -5.38
N LEU A 69 17.47 -1.04 -5.71
CA LEU A 69 17.79 -2.43 -5.37
C LEU A 69 19.11 -2.90 -6.02
N GLN A 70 19.30 -2.58 -7.28
CA GLN A 70 20.56 -2.84 -7.98
C GLN A 70 21.74 -2.10 -7.34
N TRP A 71 21.52 -0.89 -6.84
CA TRP A 71 22.53 -0.16 -6.08
C TRP A 71 22.87 -0.88 -4.77
N VAL A 72 21.88 -1.37 -4.04
CA VAL A 72 22.06 -2.17 -2.83
C VAL A 72 22.92 -3.40 -3.15
N GLN A 73 22.60 -4.15 -4.21
CA GLN A 73 23.37 -5.33 -4.62
C GLN A 73 24.84 -5.01 -4.85
N ARG A 74 25.16 -3.85 -5.43
CA ARG A 74 26.54 -3.47 -5.76
C ARG A 74 27.32 -2.84 -4.60
N ASN A 75 26.64 -2.22 -3.63
CA ASN A 75 27.30 -1.32 -2.69
C ASN A 75 27.09 -1.66 -1.22
N ILE A 76 26.06 -2.45 -0.85
CA ILE A 76 25.67 -2.58 0.54
C ILE A 76 26.74 -3.26 1.43
N ALA A 77 27.63 -4.06 0.84
CA ALA A 77 28.76 -4.65 1.55
C ALA A 77 29.74 -3.60 2.12
N ALA A 78 29.81 -2.40 1.50
CA ALA A 78 30.61 -1.29 2.03
C ALA A 78 29.98 -0.62 3.28
N PHE A 79 28.74 -1.01 3.62
CA PHE A 79 28.00 -0.58 4.80
C PHE A 79 27.77 -1.75 5.77
N ASP A 80 28.61 -2.79 5.70
CA ASP A 80 28.47 -4.02 6.48
C ASP A 80 27.17 -4.82 6.25
N GLY A 81 26.48 -4.57 5.13
CA GLY A 81 25.29 -5.30 4.72
C GLY A 81 25.61 -6.49 3.81
N ASP A 82 24.70 -7.46 3.78
CA ASP A 82 24.79 -8.64 2.90
C ASP A 82 23.90 -8.46 1.65
N PRO A 83 24.47 -8.35 0.43
CA PRO A 83 23.67 -8.30 -0.79
C PRO A 83 22.90 -9.60 -1.05
N GLY A 84 23.32 -10.73 -0.47
CA GLY A 84 22.61 -12.01 -0.53
C GLY A 84 21.46 -12.14 0.49
N ASP A 85 21.24 -11.13 1.35
CA ASP A 85 20.21 -11.14 2.38
C ASP A 85 19.43 -9.81 2.44
N VAL A 86 18.80 -9.44 1.34
CA VAL A 86 18.03 -8.19 1.20
C VAL A 86 16.55 -8.46 1.46
N THR A 87 15.99 -7.78 2.45
CA THR A 87 14.55 -7.70 2.69
C THR A 87 13.99 -6.42 2.10
N ILE A 88 12.98 -6.51 1.25
CA ILE A 88 12.18 -5.35 0.84
C ILE A 88 10.97 -5.19 1.76
N GLY A 89 10.62 -3.95 2.08
CA GLY A 89 9.44 -3.67 2.89
C GLY A 89 8.82 -2.33 2.52
N GLY A 90 7.54 -2.19 2.83
CA GLY A 90 6.84 -0.93 2.59
C GLY A 90 5.46 -0.89 3.22
N VAL A 91 4.87 0.29 3.23
CA VAL A 91 3.51 0.54 3.74
C VAL A 91 2.69 1.25 2.66
N SER A 92 1.39 0.91 2.53
CA SER A 92 0.50 1.55 1.57
C SER A 92 1.03 1.41 0.13
N ALA A 93 1.25 2.51 -0.59
CA ALA A 93 1.91 2.49 -1.90
C ALA A 93 3.28 1.81 -1.88
N GLY A 94 4.04 1.92 -0.77
CA GLY A 94 5.29 1.18 -0.60
C GLY A 94 5.07 -0.33 -0.50
N ALA A 95 4.00 -0.78 0.14
CA ALA A 95 3.62 -2.20 0.15
C ALA A 95 3.07 -2.66 -1.21
N ASN A 96 2.34 -1.78 -1.93
CA ASN A 96 2.02 -2.04 -3.34
C ASN A 96 3.29 -2.22 -4.19
N SER A 97 4.32 -1.38 -3.96
CA SER A 97 5.63 -1.57 -4.61
C SER A 97 6.22 -2.96 -4.32
N VAL A 98 6.07 -3.47 -3.08
CA VAL A 98 6.50 -4.84 -2.75
C VAL A 98 5.73 -5.87 -3.59
N HIS A 99 4.41 -5.74 -3.73
CA HIS A 99 3.61 -6.64 -4.58
C HIS A 99 4.04 -6.56 -6.06
N VAL A 100 4.25 -5.35 -6.57
CA VAL A 100 4.71 -5.10 -7.95
C VAL A 100 6.11 -5.70 -8.18
N LEU A 101 7.06 -5.45 -7.27
CA LEU A 101 8.42 -5.97 -7.39
C LEU A 101 8.45 -7.50 -7.30
N ARG A 102 7.57 -8.12 -6.50
CA ARG A 102 7.42 -9.58 -6.48
C ARG A 102 6.87 -10.14 -7.79
N ALA A 103 6.11 -9.36 -8.56
CA ALA A 103 5.58 -9.75 -9.86
C ALA A 103 6.48 -9.32 -11.05
N SER A 104 7.48 -8.46 -10.82
CA SER A 104 8.31 -7.90 -11.87
C SER A 104 9.51 -8.80 -12.23
N PRO A 105 9.70 -9.14 -13.52
CA PRO A 105 10.86 -9.91 -13.94
C PRO A 105 12.18 -9.14 -13.74
N LEU A 106 12.15 -7.81 -13.66
CA LEU A 106 13.33 -6.96 -13.48
C LEU A 106 13.87 -6.98 -12.05
N ALA A 107 13.09 -7.50 -11.09
CA ALA A 107 13.49 -7.56 -9.69
C ALA A 107 13.97 -8.95 -9.25
N VAL A 108 14.08 -9.91 -10.19
CA VAL A 108 14.55 -11.28 -9.92
C VAL A 108 15.94 -11.25 -9.28
N GLY A 109 16.07 -11.89 -8.11
CA GLY A 109 17.35 -12.02 -7.39
C GLY A 109 17.84 -10.73 -6.72
N LEU A 110 17.07 -9.65 -6.73
CA LEU A 110 17.44 -8.39 -6.07
C LEU A 110 17.01 -8.33 -4.59
N PHE A 111 16.15 -9.25 -4.16
CA PHE A 111 15.71 -9.37 -2.77
C PHE A 111 15.40 -10.82 -2.42
N HIS A 112 15.39 -11.14 -1.12
CA HIS A 112 15.33 -12.50 -0.57
C HIS A 112 14.19 -12.68 0.43
N LYS A 113 13.62 -11.60 0.93
CA LYS A 113 12.45 -11.57 1.83
C LYS A 113 11.60 -10.35 1.52
N ALA A 114 10.30 -10.42 1.84
CA ALA A 114 9.37 -9.34 1.57
C ALA A 114 8.48 -9.04 2.80
N ILE A 115 8.13 -7.77 2.99
CA ILE A 115 7.25 -7.28 4.06
C ILE A 115 6.27 -6.28 3.44
N ALA A 116 4.97 -6.50 3.66
CA ALA A 116 3.94 -5.57 3.17
C ALA A 116 2.98 -5.19 4.30
N HIS A 117 2.94 -3.90 4.62
CA HIS A 117 2.02 -3.30 5.57
C HIS A 117 0.91 -2.58 4.81
N SER A 118 -0.34 -3.06 4.90
CA SER A 118 -1.51 -2.40 4.29
C SER A 118 -1.32 -2.13 2.80
N GLY A 119 -0.94 -3.17 2.03
CA GLY A 119 -0.65 -3.06 0.61
C GLY A 119 -1.90 -3.14 -0.26
N PRO A 120 -2.32 -2.05 -0.95
CA PRO A 120 -3.31 -2.16 -2.01
C PRO A 120 -2.70 -2.76 -3.27
N GLY A 121 -3.51 -3.01 -4.31
CA GLY A 121 -2.99 -3.27 -5.66
C GLY A 121 -3.19 -4.68 -6.19
N LEU A 122 -4.01 -5.51 -5.51
CA LEU A 122 -4.42 -6.81 -6.03
C LEU A 122 -5.86 -6.82 -6.60
N ALA A 123 -6.46 -5.64 -6.83
CA ALA A 123 -7.76 -5.57 -7.51
C ALA A 123 -7.64 -5.94 -9.00
N ARG A 124 -8.79 -6.21 -9.62
CA ARG A 124 -8.87 -6.56 -11.04
C ARG A 124 -8.24 -5.49 -11.94
N ASP A 125 -7.77 -5.92 -13.09
CA ASP A 125 -7.29 -5.04 -14.15
C ASP A 125 -8.37 -4.03 -14.56
N LEU A 126 -7.98 -2.78 -14.74
CA LEU A 126 -8.90 -1.70 -15.08
C LEU A 126 -8.64 -1.19 -16.51
N GLU A 127 -9.70 -1.12 -17.29
CA GLU A 127 -9.72 -0.44 -18.57
C GLU A 127 -10.20 1.00 -18.34
N GLY A 128 -9.33 1.91 -17.93
CA GLY A 128 -9.68 3.31 -17.68
C GLY A 128 -8.99 3.93 -16.48
N PRO A 129 -9.26 5.20 -16.15
CA PRO A 129 -8.66 5.87 -15.00
C PRO A 129 -8.95 5.10 -13.71
N GLY A 130 -7.87 4.75 -13.02
CA GLY A 130 -7.81 3.62 -12.12
C GLY A 130 -8.52 3.76 -10.78
N HIS A 131 -8.88 2.62 -10.25
CA HIS A 131 -9.16 2.43 -8.83
C HIS A 131 -7.82 2.29 -8.06
N PRO A 132 -7.68 2.84 -6.85
CA PRO A 132 -6.43 2.80 -6.07
C PRO A 132 -5.88 1.40 -5.81
N ALA A 133 -6.71 0.39 -5.87
CA ALA A 133 -6.33 -1.00 -5.65
C ALA A 133 -5.95 -1.77 -6.93
N GLY A 134 -6.09 -1.17 -8.12
CA GLY A 134 -5.81 -1.81 -9.40
C GLY A 134 -4.65 -1.18 -10.17
N VAL A 135 -4.23 -1.83 -11.23
CA VAL A 135 -3.26 -1.31 -12.20
C VAL A 135 -3.93 -1.08 -13.55
N GLN A 136 -3.47 -0.07 -14.27
CA GLN A 136 -3.97 0.26 -15.60
C GLN A 136 -3.15 -0.43 -16.69
N THR A 137 -3.72 -0.55 -17.88
CA THR A 137 -2.94 -0.89 -19.07
C THR A 137 -2.11 0.29 -19.55
N LEU A 138 -1.01 0.04 -20.26
CA LEU A 138 -0.21 1.09 -20.89
C LEU A 138 -1.07 1.98 -21.79
N ALA A 139 -1.97 1.39 -22.59
CA ALA A 139 -2.84 2.15 -23.49
C ALA A 139 -3.77 3.12 -22.74
N ALA A 140 -4.32 2.70 -21.59
CA ALA A 140 -5.14 3.58 -20.74
C ALA A 140 -4.31 4.72 -20.13
N GLY A 141 -3.10 4.41 -19.65
CA GLY A 141 -2.17 5.40 -19.12
C GLY A 141 -1.71 6.40 -20.19
N GLU A 142 -1.43 5.95 -21.40
CA GLU A 142 -1.07 6.81 -22.55
C GLU A 142 -2.21 7.73 -22.97
N ALA A 143 -3.45 7.24 -22.94
CA ALA A 143 -4.62 8.06 -23.24
C ALA A 143 -4.78 9.18 -22.20
N ALA A 144 -4.70 8.83 -20.89
CA ALA A 144 -4.73 9.81 -19.80
C ALA A 144 -3.56 10.81 -19.90
N GLY A 145 -2.36 10.35 -20.17
CA GLY A 145 -1.20 11.21 -20.35
C GLY A 145 -1.29 12.16 -21.54
N THR A 146 -1.93 11.73 -22.62
CA THR A 146 -2.20 12.59 -23.77
C THR A 146 -3.14 13.73 -23.38
N GLU A 147 -4.24 13.46 -22.68
CA GLU A 147 -5.16 14.47 -22.18
C GLU A 147 -4.47 15.46 -21.22
N ILE A 148 -3.63 14.96 -20.32
CA ILE A 148 -2.82 15.77 -19.41
C ILE A 148 -1.91 16.73 -20.18
N MET A 149 -1.16 16.21 -21.15
CA MET A 149 -0.20 17.02 -21.91
C MET A 149 -0.87 18.02 -22.85
N GLU A 150 -2.01 17.70 -23.40
CA GLU A 150 -2.83 18.64 -24.16
C GLU A 150 -3.30 19.81 -23.27
N THR A 151 -3.76 19.51 -22.05
CA THR A 151 -4.18 20.52 -21.06
C THR A 151 -3.01 21.44 -20.68
N LEU A 152 -1.78 20.91 -20.62
CA LEU A 152 -0.56 21.67 -20.36
C LEU A 152 -0.02 22.42 -21.60
N GLY A 153 -0.62 22.22 -22.75
CA GLY A 153 -0.14 22.78 -24.02
C GLY A 153 1.14 22.15 -24.56
N ALA A 154 1.55 21.00 -24.04
CA ALA A 154 2.78 20.29 -24.39
C ALA A 154 2.44 19.08 -25.29
N ARG A 155 2.66 19.21 -26.60
CA ARG A 155 2.24 18.24 -27.61
C ARG A 155 3.35 17.28 -28.07
N ASP A 156 4.57 17.49 -27.62
CA ASP A 156 5.71 16.67 -27.97
C ASP A 156 6.67 16.52 -26.77
N PRO A 157 7.57 15.52 -26.77
CA PRO A 157 8.49 15.28 -25.65
C PRO A 157 9.40 16.47 -25.30
N ALA A 158 9.76 17.30 -26.25
CA ALA A 158 10.60 18.47 -26.00
C ALA A 158 9.82 19.54 -25.22
N ALA A 159 8.58 19.81 -25.62
CA ALA A 159 7.68 20.70 -24.92
C ALA A 159 7.37 20.18 -23.49
N MET A 160 7.14 18.86 -23.34
CA MET A 160 6.94 18.22 -22.01
C MET A 160 8.15 18.46 -21.09
N ARG A 161 9.37 18.25 -21.59
CA ARG A 161 10.62 18.42 -20.83
C ARG A 161 10.94 19.88 -20.54
N ALA A 162 10.35 20.83 -21.27
CA ALA A 162 10.50 22.26 -21.01
C ALA A 162 9.61 22.74 -19.84
N LEU A 163 8.60 21.97 -19.44
CA LEU A 163 7.77 22.27 -18.28
C LEU A 163 8.55 22.08 -16.98
N SER A 164 8.36 22.96 -16.03
CA SER A 164 8.87 22.74 -14.67
C SER A 164 8.08 21.62 -13.97
N PRO A 165 8.69 20.93 -13.00
CA PRO A 165 7.97 19.94 -12.17
C PRO A 165 6.69 20.52 -11.56
N HIS A 166 6.73 21.79 -11.14
CA HIS A 166 5.56 22.47 -10.59
C HIS A 166 4.42 22.63 -11.61
N GLN A 167 4.72 22.93 -12.86
CA GLN A 167 3.72 23.04 -13.93
C GLN A 167 3.08 21.67 -14.24
N ILE A 168 3.91 20.62 -14.31
CA ILE A 168 3.43 19.26 -14.54
C ILE A 168 2.50 18.82 -13.41
N ASP A 169 2.84 19.18 -12.19
CA ASP A 169 2.20 18.71 -10.97
C ASP A 169 0.98 19.57 -10.55
N ALA A 170 0.96 20.86 -10.90
CA ALA A 170 -0.04 21.83 -10.43
C ALA A 170 -1.41 21.75 -11.13
N VAL A 171 -1.51 21.11 -12.30
CA VAL A 171 -2.59 21.41 -13.25
C VAL A 171 -3.88 20.64 -13.01
N LEU A 172 -3.93 19.57 -12.28
CA LEU A 172 -5.07 18.66 -12.44
C LEU A 172 -5.82 18.18 -11.19
N LEU A 173 -5.41 18.50 -10.02
CA LEU A 173 -6.23 18.15 -8.86
C LEU A 173 -6.31 19.33 -7.90
N PRO A 174 -7.51 19.65 -7.37
CA PRO A 174 -7.56 20.31 -6.10
C PRO A 174 -6.83 19.41 -5.12
N ARG A 175 -5.53 19.66 -4.89
CA ARG A 175 -4.76 18.93 -3.90
C ARG A 175 -5.42 19.14 -2.57
N ALA A 176 -5.84 18.07 -1.96
CA ALA A 176 -5.99 18.05 -0.54
C ALA A 176 -4.61 18.41 0.04
N HIS A 177 -4.51 19.59 0.64
CA HIS A 177 -3.29 20.08 1.21
C HIS A 177 -2.94 19.30 2.48
N GLY A 178 -1.68 18.88 2.54
CA GLY A 178 -1.04 18.44 3.78
C GLY A 178 -1.25 16.96 4.09
N SER A 179 -0.40 16.40 4.89
CA SER A 179 -0.45 15.12 5.58
C SER A 179 -1.57 14.14 5.14
N TRP A 180 -1.60 12.96 5.64
CA TRP A 180 -2.69 11.97 5.57
C TRP A 180 -4.11 12.53 5.77
N ASN A 181 -4.24 13.75 6.27
CA ASN A 181 -5.42 14.56 6.14
C ASN A 181 -5.54 14.92 4.67
N PHE A 182 -6.25 14.09 3.97
CA PHE A 182 -6.98 14.57 2.83
C PHE A 182 -7.99 15.57 3.40
N ASP A 183 -7.57 16.83 3.59
CA ASP A 183 -8.42 17.95 3.95
C ASP A 183 -9.38 18.20 2.79
N LEU A 184 -10.36 17.32 2.71
CA LEU A 184 -11.53 17.59 1.94
C LEU A 184 -12.32 18.61 2.77
N ALA A 185 -12.36 19.83 2.27
CA ALA A 185 -13.23 20.82 2.86
C ALA A 185 -14.63 20.21 3.07
N PRO A 186 -15.29 20.42 4.21
CA PRO A 186 -16.63 19.91 4.45
C PRO A 186 -17.53 20.25 3.27
N GLY A 187 -18.07 19.25 2.56
CA GLY A 187 -18.90 19.41 1.38
C GLY A 187 -18.17 19.43 0.03
N ALA A 188 -16.86 19.23 -0.02
CA ALA A 188 -16.20 18.95 -1.29
C ALA A 188 -16.73 17.63 -1.87
N GLU A 189 -17.14 17.64 -3.13
CA GLU A 189 -17.44 16.40 -3.86
C GLU A 189 -16.14 15.59 -3.89
N VAL A 190 -16.17 14.46 -3.23
CA VAL A 190 -15.04 13.56 -3.18
C VAL A 190 -14.96 12.85 -4.51
N SER A 191 -14.16 13.36 -5.40
CA SER A 191 -13.67 12.53 -6.49
C SER A 191 -12.71 11.50 -5.87
N LEU A 192 -13.13 10.23 -5.85
CA LEU A 192 -12.26 9.09 -5.55
C LEU A 192 -11.16 8.90 -6.61
N HIS A 193 -11.03 9.82 -7.54
CA HIS A 193 -9.96 9.93 -8.51
C HIS A 193 -8.68 10.48 -7.85
N LEU A 194 -8.20 9.77 -6.82
CA LEU A 194 -6.87 10.01 -6.24
C LEU A 194 -5.74 9.81 -7.27
N PHE A 195 -6.05 9.26 -8.44
CA PHE A 195 -5.10 8.74 -9.39
C PHE A 195 -5.48 9.18 -10.79
N ASP A 196 -5.05 10.35 -11.20
CA ASP A 196 -5.26 10.93 -12.51
C ASP A 196 -4.44 10.26 -13.64
N GLY A 197 -4.35 8.94 -13.63
CA GLY A 197 -3.59 8.13 -14.56
C GLY A 197 -2.10 8.00 -14.25
N ALA A 198 -1.58 8.67 -13.23
CA ALA A 198 -0.18 8.60 -12.82
C ALA A 198 0.02 7.53 -11.73
N TYR A 199 -0.09 6.26 -12.09
CA TYR A 199 -0.02 5.09 -11.21
C TYR A 199 0.68 3.92 -11.92
N PRO A 200 1.14 2.86 -11.21
CA PRO A 200 1.73 1.69 -11.86
C PRO A 200 0.90 1.13 -13.02
N LEU A 201 1.57 0.75 -14.09
CA LEU A 201 0.97 0.32 -15.35
C LEU A 201 1.43 -1.09 -15.73
N ILE A 202 0.56 -1.85 -16.38
CA ILE A 202 0.94 -3.06 -17.12
C ILE A 202 1.56 -2.59 -18.45
N ASP A 203 2.90 -2.48 -18.46
CA ASP A 203 3.66 -1.89 -19.57
C ASP A 203 4.40 -2.91 -20.44
N GLY A 204 4.33 -4.20 -20.07
CA GLY A 204 5.04 -5.28 -20.77
C GLY A 204 6.55 -5.32 -20.49
N HIS A 205 7.07 -4.43 -19.65
CA HIS A 205 8.48 -4.36 -19.28
C HIS A 205 8.69 -4.50 -17.76
N VAL A 206 8.19 -3.57 -16.96
CA VAL A 206 8.23 -3.64 -15.50
C VAL A 206 7.18 -4.61 -14.99
N LEU A 207 5.97 -4.55 -15.53
CA LEU A 207 4.87 -5.44 -15.26
C LEU A 207 4.38 -6.08 -16.57
N LEU A 208 4.49 -7.40 -16.66
CA LEU A 208 3.99 -8.18 -17.80
C LEU A 208 2.47 -8.40 -17.73
N GLU A 209 1.94 -8.37 -16.52
CA GLU A 209 0.53 -8.54 -16.19
C GLU A 209 0.26 -7.84 -14.84
N SER A 210 -1.01 -7.77 -14.42
CA SER A 210 -1.32 -7.20 -13.11
C SER A 210 -0.75 -8.05 -11.97
N PRO A 211 -0.41 -7.45 -10.82
CA PRO A 211 -0.01 -8.19 -9.63
C PRO A 211 -1.05 -9.25 -9.24
N MET A 212 -2.35 -8.95 -9.37
CA MET A 212 -3.43 -9.92 -9.09
C MET A 212 -3.27 -11.20 -9.92
N ARG A 213 -3.09 -11.07 -11.24
CA ARG A 213 -2.92 -12.25 -12.12
C ARG A 213 -1.63 -12.99 -11.83
N ALA A 214 -0.55 -12.26 -11.57
CA ALA A 214 0.73 -12.84 -11.21
C ALA A 214 0.62 -13.69 -9.92
N TYR A 215 -0.07 -13.16 -8.91
CA TYR A 215 -0.34 -13.88 -7.66
C TYR A 215 -1.23 -15.11 -7.88
N GLN A 216 -2.36 -14.98 -8.59
CA GLN A 216 -3.26 -16.10 -8.89
C GLN A 216 -2.58 -17.24 -9.62
N SER A 217 -1.63 -16.95 -10.48
CA SER A 217 -0.92 -17.94 -11.30
C SER A 217 0.41 -18.41 -10.71
N GLY A 218 0.79 -17.92 -9.52
CA GLY A 218 2.07 -18.24 -8.88
C GLY A 218 3.29 -17.65 -9.60
N ARG A 219 3.10 -16.68 -10.52
CA ARG A 219 4.20 -16.00 -11.23
C ARG A 219 4.72 -14.80 -10.42
N ILE A 220 5.06 -15.05 -9.18
CA ILE A 220 5.67 -14.09 -8.27
C ILE A 220 6.98 -14.66 -7.72
N HIS A 221 7.84 -13.78 -7.25
CA HIS A 221 9.08 -14.22 -6.60
C HIS A 221 8.74 -14.95 -5.29
N ASP A 222 9.12 -16.22 -5.21
CA ASP A 222 8.91 -17.07 -4.04
C ASP A 222 9.98 -16.76 -2.99
N VAL A 223 9.60 -15.97 -2.00
CA VAL A 223 10.44 -15.57 -0.86
C VAL A 223 9.59 -15.55 0.40
N PRO A 224 10.17 -15.74 1.60
CA PRO A 224 9.46 -15.56 2.87
C PRO A 224 8.73 -14.21 2.92
N PHE A 225 7.48 -14.23 3.37
CA PHE A 225 6.62 -13.05 3.30
C PHE A 225 5.95 -12.74 4.64
N LEU A 226 6.15 -11.52 5.12
CA LEU A 226 5.45 -10.96 6.28
C LEU A 226 4.41 -9.95 5.76
N LEU A 227 3.13 -10.23 5.98
CA LEU A 227 2.03 -9.51 5.37
C LEU A 227 0.95 -9.17 6.39
N GLY A 228 0.42 -7.95 6.35
CA GLY A 228 -0.71 -7.60 7.21
C GLY A 228 -1.27 -6.21 6.97
N ASP A 229 -2.25 -5.88 7.78
CA ASP A 229 -3.01 -4.64 7.73
C ASP A 229 -3.33 -4.10 9.12
N VAL A 230 -4.03 -2.98 9.15
CA VAL A 230 -4.48 -2.35 10.40
C VAL A 230 -6.00 -2.46 10.56
N GLY A 231 -6.48 -2.26 11.78
CA GLY A 231 -7.91 -2.41 12.11
C GLY A 231 -8.82 -1.34 11.53
N ASN A 232 -8.28 -0.19 11.08
CA ASN A 232 -9.06 0.92 10.52
C ASN A 232 -8.33 1.58 9.33
N GLU A 233 -8.31 0.89 8.20
CA GLU A 233 -7.55 1.27 7.03
C GLU A 233 -8.03 2.56 6.36
N ALA A 234 -9.33 2.79 6.32
CA ALA A 234 -9.91 3.88 5.52
C ALA A 234 -10.27 5.13 6.33
N SER A 235 -9.93 5.19 7.62
CA SER A 235 -10.31 6.31 8.49
C SER A 235 -9.79 7.69 8.04
N GLY A 236 -8.78 7.75 7.20
CA GLY A 236 -8.25 8.98 6.57
C GLY A 236 -8.65 9.16 5.12
N LEU A 237 -9.41 8.23 4.54
CA LEU A 237 -9.89 8.33 3.17
C LEU A 237 -11.13 9.21 3.07
N PRO A 238 -11.43 9.73 1.87
CA PRO A 238 -12.69 10.35 1.58
C PRO A 238 -13.88 9.43 1.91
N TYR A 239 -14.98 10.01 2.37
CA TYR A 239 -16.18 9.28 2.71
C TYR A 239 -17.40 9.84 1.98
N LEU A 240 -18.46 9.06 1.89
CA LEU A 240 -19.71 9.48 1.28
C LEU A 240 -20.60 10.14 2.35
N PRO A 241 -20.90 11.43 2.21
CA PRO A 241 -21.53 12.21 3.29
C PRO A 241 -23.03 11.94 3.45
N THR A 242 -23.69 11.33 2.47
CA THR A 242 -25.13 11.10 2.48
C THR A 242 -25.48 9.66 2.14
N LEU A 243 -26.61 9.21 2.71
CA LEU A 243 -27.18 7.90 2.43
C LEU A 243 -27.50 7.70 0.93
N SER A 244 -27.93 8.77 0.24
CA SER A 244 -28.22 8.72 -1.20
C SER A 244 -26.94 8.49 -2.02
N ALA A 245 -25.89 9.27 -1.76
CA ALA A 245 -24.59 9.11 -2.42
C ALA A 245 -23.98 7.72 -2.17
N TYR A 246 -24.12 7.24 -0.94
CA TYR A 246 -23.64 5.90 -0.58
C TYR A 246 -24.39 4.79 -1.35
N ARG A 247 -25.71 4.86 -1.44
CA ARG A 247 -26.52 3.91 -2.23
C ARG A 247 -26.18 3.94 -3.72
N GLU A 248 -25.94 5.13 -4.26
CA GLU A 248 -25.53 5.30 -5.66
C GLU A 248 -24.15 4.69 -5.90
N HIS A 249 -23.22 4.90 -5.00
CA HIS A 249 -21.89 4.30 -5.03
C HIS A 249 -21.96 2.77 -4.99
N LEU A 250 -22.77 2.16 -4.13
CA LEU A 250 -22.97 0.71 -4.10
C LEU A 250 -23.49 0.18 -5.44
N ARG A 251 -24.49 0.85 -6.03
CA ARG A 251 -25.00 0.45 -7.35
C ARG A 251 -23.95 0.56 -8.45
N ALA A 252 -23.21 1.65 -8.47
CA ALA A 252 -22.14 1.86 -9.45
C ALA A 252 -21.01 0.84 -9.31
N THR A 253 -20.68 0.44 -8.08
CA THR A 253 -19.58 -0.47 -7.79
C THR A 253 -19.96 -1.93 -7.99
N PHE A 254 -21.13 -2.35 -7.52
CA PHE A 254 -21.52 -3.76 -7.43
C PHE A 254 -22.60 -4.19 -8.44
N GLY A 255 -23.21 -3.23 -9.17
CA GLY A 255 -24.26 -3.56 -10.14
C GLY A 255 -25.40 -4.38 -9.52
N ASP A 256 -25.64 -5.58 -10.06
CA ASP A 256 -26.68 -6.50 -9.57
C ASP A 256 -26.46 -7.00 -8.13
N ALA A 257 -25.22 -6.96 -7.63
CA ALA A 257 -24.89 -7.35 -6.25
C ALA A 257 -25.04 -6.18 -5.23
N ALA A 258 -25.54 -5.02 -5.64
CA ALA A 258 -25.64 -3.84 -4.77
C ALA A 258 -26.51 -4.05 -3.53
N ASP A 259 -27.60 -4.83 -3.63
CA ASP A 259 -28.45 -5.13 -2.48
C ASP A 259 -27.72 -6.02 -1.47
N ARG A 260 -26.95 -7.00 -1.92
CA ARG A 260 -26.09 -7.79 -1.04
C ARG A 260 -24.98 -6.94 -0.40
N ALA A 261 -24.37 -6.03 -1.15
CA ALA A 261 -23.40 -5.10 -0.60
C ALA A 261 -24.03 -4.20 0.48
N TRP A 262 -25.27 -3.77 0.28
CA TRP A 262 -26.03 -3.02 1.29
C TRP A 262 -26.30 -3.83 2.57
N GLU A 263 -26.60 -5.11 2.46
CA GLU A 263 -26.81 -6.00 3.62
C GLU A 263 -25.53 -6.18 4.43
N LEU A 264 -24.38 -6.28 3.77
CA LEU A 264 -23.07 -6.48 4.40
C LEU A 264 -22.44 -5.18 4.94
N TYR A 265 -22.77 -4.03 4.34
CA TYR A 265 -22.31 -2.70 4.75
C TYR A 265 -23.52 -1.76 4.96
N PRO A 266 -24.35 -2.04 5.97
CA PRO A 266 -25.61 -1.32 6.15
C PRO A 266 -25.40 0.10 6.68
N ALA A 267 -26.29 1.00 6.28
CA ALA A 267 -26.38 2.35 6.82
C ALA A 267 -27.82 2.78 7.00
N SER A 268 -28.17 3.40 8.12
CA SER A 268 -29.53 3.86 8.43
C SER A 268 -29.73 5.35 8.21
N ASP A 269 -28.66 6.12 8.24
CA ASP A 269 -28.66 7.58 8.12
C ASP A 269 -27.32 8.07 7.52
N ASN A 270 -27.16 9.38 7.43
CA ASN A 270 -25.94 9.97 6.85
C ASN A 270 -24.67 9.68 7.68
N GLY A 271 -24.78 9.59 9.00
CA GLY A 271 -23.66 9.22 9.86
C GLY A 271 -23.24 7.77 9.64
N GLY A 272 -24.23 6.88 9.55
CA GLY A 272 -24.03 5.48 9.18
C GLY A 272 -23.45 5.31 7.77
N ALA A 273 -23.87 6.13 6.80
CA ALA A 273 -23.33 6.12 5.44
C ALA A 273 -21.84 6.46 5.42
N ARG A 274 -21.41 7.44 6.22
CA ARG A 274 -20.00 7.77 6.40
C ARG A 274 -19.19 6.56 6.87
N SER A 275 -19.62 5.94 7.98
CA SER A 275 -18.92 4.79 8.55
C SER A 275 -18.91 3.60 7.61
N ALA A 276 -20.07 3.27 7.03
CA ALA A 276 -20.18 2.15 6.10
C ALA A 276 -19.36 2.35 4.82
N SER A 277 -19.22 3.59 4.32
CA SER A 277 -18.34 3.88 3.17
C SER A 277 -16.86 3.69 3.53
N TRP A 278 -16.44 4.03 4.73
CA TRP A 278 -15.09 3.75 5.20
C TRP A 278 -14.81 2.26 5.35
N ASP A 279 -15.74 1.51 5.97
CA ASP A 279 -15.61 0.06 6.12
C ASP A 279 -15.51 -0.63 4.76
N LEU A 280 -16.35 -0.21 3.81
CA LEU A 280 -16.34 -0.72 2.45
C LEU A 280 -15.01 -0.43 1.73
N GLU A 281 -14.51 0.82 1.80
CA GLU A 281 -13.27 1.19 1.11
C GLU A 281 -12.04 0.58 1.80
N ALA A 282 -12.06 0.42 3.13
CA ALA A 282 -11.04 -0.35 3.86
C ALA A 282 -10.95 -1.78 3.32
N ASP A 283 -12.09 -2.45 3.23
CA ASP A 283 -12.14 -3.83 2.75
C ASP A 283 -11.76 -3.91 1.26
N ARG A 284 -12.27 -3.01 0.41
CA ARG A 284 -12.01 -3.04 -1.04
C ARG A 284 -10.56 -2.74 -1.42
N ILE A 285 -9.93 -1.79 -0.73
CA ILE A 285 -8.59 -1.30 -1.10
C ILE A 285 -7.50 -2.15 -0.42
N PHE A 286 -7.63 -2.41 0.88
CA PHE A 286 -6.54 -2.94 1.70
C PHE A 286 -6.79 -4.37 2.19
N ASN A 287 -7.88 -4.61 2.93
CA ASN A 287 -8.09 -5.87 3.61
C ASN A 287 -8.23 -7.02 2.61
N TRP A 288 -9.01 -6.82 1.53
CA TRP A 288 -9.16 -7.83 0.50
C TRP A 288 -7.84 -8.08 -0.26
N SER A 289 -7.07 -7.03 -0.58
CA SER A 289 -5.76 -7.19 -1.23
C SER A 289 -4.80 -8.01 -0.36
N THR A 290 -4.75 -7.73 0.95
CA THR A 290 -3.96 -8.48 1.92
C THR A 290 -4.42 -9.93 1.99
N TRP A 291 -5.73 -10.18 2.09
CA TRP A 291 -6.33 -11.50 2.12
C TRP A 291 -6.08 -12.30 0.84
N ALA A 292 -6.24 -11.68 -0.32
CA ALA A 292 -5.97 -12.29 -1.62
C ALA A 292 -4.48 -12.65 -1.77
N ALA A 293 -3.56 -11.75 -1.37
CA ALA A 293 -2.13 -12.00 -1.40
C ALA A 293 -1.73 -13.17 -0.51
N ALA A 294 -2.29 -13.24 0.71
CA ALA A 294 -2.00 -14.34 1.64
C ALA A 294 -2.41 -15.69 1.08
N ARG A 295 -3.64 -15.80 0.57
CA ARG A 295 -4.17 -17.03 -0.03
C ARG A 295 -3.36 -17.49 -1.25
N SER A 296 -3.01 -16.53 -2.12
CA SER A 296 -2.23 -16.85 -3.32
C SER A 296 -0.81 -17.27 -3.02
N HIS A 297 -0.16 -16.60 -2.07
CA HIS A 297 1.19 -16.97 -1.68
C HIS A 297 1.21 -18.39 -1.10
N GLU A 298 0.31 -18.70 -0.17
CA GLU A 298 0.21 -20.03 0.44
C GLU A 298 -0.09 -21.12 -0.60
N ALA A 299 -0.92 -20.81 -1.60
CA ALA A 299 -1.26 -21.75 -2.66
C ALA A 299 -0.15 -21.96 -3.71
N GLY A 300 0.63 -20.92 -4.01
CA GLY A 300 1.56 -20.89 -5.14
C GLY A 300 3.05 -20.86 -4.79
N CYS A 301 3.42 -20.57 -3.54
CA CYS A 301 4.79 -20.48 -3.09
C CYS A 301 5.17 -21.60 -2.11
N VAL A 302 6.45 -21.92 -2.05
CA VAL A 302 7.03 -22.87 -1.08
C VAL A 302 7.50 -22.11 0.18
N SER A 303 7.91 -20.87 0.02
CA SER A 303 8.36 -20.02 1.12
C SER A 303 7.22 -19.72 2.10
N PRO A 304 7.49 -19.65 3.42
CA PRO A 304 6.47 -19.40 4.41
C PRO A 304 5.94 -17.98 4.36
N LEU A 305 4.68 -17.80 4.81
CA LEU A 305 4.03 -16.51 5.02
C LEU A 305 3.53 -16.42 6.45
N TRP A 306 3.69 -15.25 7.05
CA TRP A 306 3.09 -14.87 8.32
C TRP A 306 2.15 -13.71 8.11
N HIS A 307 0.95 -13.80 8.70
CA HIS A 307 -0.07 -12.77 8.59
C HIS A 307 -0.27 -12.06 9.92
N PHE A 308 -0.42 -10.73 9.88
CA PHE A 308 -0.73 -9.92 11.06
C PHE A 308 -1.88 -8.95 10.85
N ARG A 309 -2.49 -8.53 11.98
CA ARG A 309 -3.36 -7.35 12.06
C ARG A 309 -2.95 -6.47 13.23
N PHE A 310 -2.75 -5.19 12.95
CA PHE A 310 -2.48 -4.20 13.98
C PHE A 310 -3.79 -3.57 14.44
N LEU A 311 -4.11 -3.70 15.74
CA LEU A 311 -5.39 -3.32 16.33
C LEU A 311 -5.27 -2.25 17.44
N ARG A 312 -4.04 -1.85 17.79
CA ARG A 312 -3.81 -0.82 18.81
C ARG A 312 -4.20 0.55 18.26
N ARG A 313 -5.08 1.23 18.95
CA ARG A 313 -5.36 2.65 18.72
C ARG A 313 -4.24 3.48 19.36
N PRO A 314 -3.43 4.24 18.60
CA PRO A 314 -2.43 5.12 19.15
C PRO A 314 -3.05 6.25 20.00
N PRO A 315 -2.33 6.81 20.98
CA PRO A 315 -2.80 7.90 21.84
C PRO A 315 -2.66 9.26 21.14
N ILE A 316 -3.43 9.47 20.06
CA ILE A 316 -3.37 10.67 19.22
C ILE A 316 -3.64 11.93 20.05
N ALA A 317 -2.76 12.92 19.97
CA ALA A 317 -2.94 14.19 20.65
C ALA A 317 -4.15 14.98 20.07
N PRO A 318 -4.99 15.60 20.90
CA PRO A 318 -6.17 16.33 20.43
C PRO A 318 -5.87 17.50 19.49
N ALA A 319 -4.65 18.03 19.53
CA ALA A 319 -4.19 19.14 18.69
C ALA A 319 -3.53 18.65 17.38
N ASP A 320 -3.44 17.34 17.19
CA ASP A 320 -2.87 16.76 15.97
C ASP A 320 -4.02 16.58 14.96
N ASP A 321 -4.21 17.58 14.09
CA ASP A 321 -5.27 17.65 13.08
C ASP A 321 -5.16 16.56 11.99
N VAL A 322 -4.23 15.63 12.16
CA VAL A 322 -3.92 14.60 11.14
C VAL A 322 -5.09 13.66 10.89
N ILE A 323 -5.89 13.36 11.92
CA ILE A 323 -7.06 12.47 11.80
C ILE A 323 -8.05 12.86 12.89
N GLU A 324 -9.33 12.93 12.56
CA GLU A 324 -10.36 13.08 13.61
C GLU A 324 -10.23 11.93 14.60
N ALA A 325 -9.67 12.23 15.77
CA ALA A 325 -9.24 11.21 16.75
C ALA A 325 -10.35 10.22 17.12
N SER A 326 -11.63 10.67 17.09
CA SER A 326 -12.79 9.82 17.36
C SER A 326 -12.97 8.65 16.39
N TYR A 327 -12.51 8.80 15.15
CA TYR A 327 -12.62 7.78 14.09
C TYR A 327 -11.32 7.07 13.74
N ALA A 328 -10.20 7.55 14.28
CA ALA A 328 -8.88 7.08 13.86
C ALA A 328 -8.66 5.58 14.08
N GLY A 329 -9.06 5.03 15.23
CA GLY A 329 -8.79 3.62 15.53
C GLY A 329 -7.31 3.26 15.40
N ALA A 330 -7.02 2.06 14.98
CA ALA A 330 -5.73 1.63 14.45
C ALA A 330 -5.65 2.06 12.98
N PHE A 331 -5.30 3.33 12.72
CA PHE A 331 -5.40 3.96 11.41
C PHE A 331 -4.28 3.50 10.45
N HIS A 332 -4.53 3.63 9.17
CA HIS A 332 -3.62 3.25 8.09
C HIS A 332 -2.19 3.76 8.27
N GLY A 333 -1.22 2.84 8.34
CA GLY A 333 0.20 3.11 8.56
C GLY A 333 0.61 3.37 10.02
N SER A 334 -0.33 3.34 10.98
CA SER A 334 0.01 3.53 12.41
C SER A 334 0.90 2.43 12.98
N ASP A 335 0.82 1.24 12.45
CA ASP A 335 1.63 0.07 12.80
C ASP A 335 3.13 0.28 12.52
N VAL A 336 3.46 1.07 11.50
CA VAL A 336 4.87 1.36 11.15
C VAL A 336 5.58 2.14 12.24
N LEU A 337 4.88 3.02 12.97
CA LEU A 337 5.44 3.72 14.14
C LEU A 337 5.98 2.72 15.18
N TYR A 338 5.23 1.64 15.39
CA TYR A 338 5.59 0.57 16.35
C TYR A 338 6.68 -0.34 15.77
N ALA A 339 6.55 -0.76 14.52
CA ALA A 339 7.50 -1.66 13.89
C ALA A 339 8.92 -1.06 13.75
N PHE A 340 9.02 0.26 13.58
CA PHE A 340 10.30 0.98 13.54
C PHE A 340 10.77 1.47 14.93
N GLY A 341 9.96 1.31 15.98
CA GLY A 341 10.24 1.87 17.29
C GLY A 341 10.31 3.40 17.29
N ALA A 342 9.59 4.04 16.38
CA ALA A 342 9.69 5.48 16.11
C ALA A 342 8.66 6.34 16.84
N LEU A 343 8.03 5.82 17.89
CA LEU A 343 6.87 6.43 18.57
C LEU A 343 7.10 7.91 18.92
N GLU A 344 8.01 8.17 19.84
CA GLU A 344 8.29 9.53 20.33
C GLU A 344 9.00 10.39 19.28
N ARG A 345 9.80 9.77 18.40
CA ARG A 345 10.52 10.50 17.37
C ARG A 345 9.60 11.02 16.28
N ALA A 346 8.65 10.20 15.87
CA ALA A 346 7.70 10.58 14.83
C ALA A 346 6.53 11.40 15.37
N ARG A 347 6.11 11.15 16.61
CA ARG A 347 4.94 11.77 17.24
C ARG A 347 5.26 12.15 18.70
N PRO A 348 6.11 13.16 18.93
CA PRO A 348 6.56 13.54 20.27
C PRO A 348 5.45 14.15 21.14
N SER A 349 4.37 14.65 20.53
CA SER A 349 3.21 15.25 21.22
C SER A 349 2.19 14.23 21.73
N TRP A 350 2.30 12.94 21.28
CA TRP A 350 1.33 11.93 21.69
C TRP A 350 1.65 11.35 23.06
N ALA A 351 0.61 11.04 23.83
CA ALA A 351 0.73 10.55 25.20
C ALA A 351 1.03 9.04 25.24
N TRP A 352 2.18 8.65 24.71
CA TRP A 352 2.61 7.25 24.67
C TRP A 352 2.66 6.61 26.05
N GLU A 353 2.02 5.46 26.18
CA GLU A 353 1.98 4.64 27.39
C GLU A 353 3.10 3.58 27.37
N ASP A 354 3.38 2.95 28.52
CA ASP A 354 4.33 1.85 28.59
C ASP A 354 3.84 0.65 27.75
N ALA A 355 2.54 0.41 27.70
CA ALA A 355 1.94 -0.61 26.84
C ALA A 355 2.22 -0.39 25.34
N ASP A 356 2.30 0.86 24.88
CA ASP A 356 2.69 1.19 23.49
C ASP A 356 4.17 0.89 23.26
N ARG A 357 5.03 1.18 24.23
CA ARG A 357 6.47 0.92 24.14
C ARG A 357 6.77 -0.58 24.15
N ASP A 358 6.08 -1.34 25.00
CA ASP A 358 6.20 -2.80 25.07
C ASP A 358 5.72 -3.45 23.76
N LEU A 359 4.57 -3.01 23.24
CA LEU A 359 4.06 -3.45 21.94
C LEU A 359 5.04 -3.12 20.80
N SER A 360 5.57 -1.90 20.80
CA SER A 360 6.57 -1.48 19.82
C SER A 360 7.86 -2.31 19.89
N ALA A 361 8.32 -2.62 21.11
CA ALA A 361 9.50 -3.48 21.30
C ALA A 361 9.26 -4.89 20.75
N ALA A 362 8.10 -5.48 20.99
CA ALA A 362 7.73 -6.80 20.50
C ALA A 362 7.63 -6.82 18.94
N MET A 363 6.95 -5.83 18.34
CA MET A 363 6.83 -5.72 16.90
C MET A 363 8.19 -5.52 16.23
N MET A 364 9.04 -4.65 16.79
CA MET A 364 10.39 -4.42 16.30
C MET A 364 11.24 -5.69 16.40
N SER A 365 11.15 -6.45 17.50
CA SER A 365 11.85 -7.72 17.67
C SER A 365 11.44 -8.73 16.60
N SER A 366 10.14 -8.90 16.35
CA SER A 366 9.64 -9.77 15.28
C SER A 366 10.11 -9.33 13.90
N LEU A 367 10.12 -8.02 13.63
CA LEU A 367 10.62 -7.49 12.36
C LEU A 367 12.13 -7.80 12.18
N VAL A 368 12.94 -7.60 13.22
CA VAL A 368 14.38 -7.90 13.21
C VAL A 368 14.63 -9.40 13.00
N ASN A 369 13.88 -10.26 13.71
CA ASN A 369 13.97 -11.72 13.53
C ASN A 369 13.66 -12.12 12.10
N PHE A 370 12.57 -11.61 11.54
CA PHE A 370 12.20 -11.88 10.14
C PHE A 370 13.25 -11.39 9.14
N VAL A 371 13.79 -10.20 9.33
CA VAL A 371 14.86 -9.67 8.48
C VAL A 371 16.11 -10.55 8.55
N ALA A 372 16.47 -11.01 9.75
CA ALA A 372 17.69 -11.82 9.95
C ALA A 372 17.55 -13.28 9.49
N THR A 373 16.37 -13.88 9.66
CA THR A 373 16.20 -15.35 9.51
C THR A 373 15.15 -15.76 8.49
N GLY A 374 14.25 -14.85 8.10
CA GLY A 374 13.03 -15.16 7.34
C GLY A 374 11.87 -15.69 8.20
N ASP A 375 12.03 -15.71 9.53
CA ASP A 375 11.03 -16.14 10.52
C ASP A 375 10.85 -15.04 11.58
N PRO A 376 9.63 -14.51 11.82
CA PRO A 376 9.39 -13.44 12.80
C PRO A 376 9.42 -13.93 14.26
N ASN A 377 9.43 -15.23 14.49
CA ASN A 377 9.44 -15.84 15.82
C ASN A 377 10.76 -15.58 16.54
N GLY A 378 10.71 -15.55 17.86
CA GLY A 378 11.86 -15.38 18.75
C GLY A 378 11.46 -15.10 20.18
N ASP A 379 12.45 -14.81 21.01
CA ASP A 379 12.22 -14.53 22.43
C ASP A 379 11.37 -13.26 22.63
N GLY A 380 10.44 -13.33 23.54
CA GLY A 380 9.61 -12.18 23.95
C GLY A 380 8.37 -11.92 23.09
N VAL A 381 8.09 -12.77 22.10
CA VAL A 381 6.85 -12.73 21.30
C VAL A 381 6.11 -14.05 21.38
N PRO A 382 4.77 -14.07 21.33
CA PRO A 382 4.00 -15.30 21.23
C PRO A 382 4.42 -16.10 20.00
N ALA A 383 4.35 -17.44 20.07
CA ALA A 383 4.60 -18.28 18.91
C ALA A 383 3.63 -17.93 17.78
N TRP A 384 4.18 -17.52 16.65
CA TRP A 384 3.45 -17.06 15.47
C TRP A 384 3.50 -18.13 14.38
N PRO A 385 2.41 -18.88 14.17
CA PRO A 385 2.39 -19.92 13.13
C PRO A 385 2.37 -19.29 11.73
N THR A 386 2.89 -20.02 10.75
CA THR A 386 2.72 -19.66 9.35
C THR A 386 1.25 -19.64 8.97
N PHE A 387 0.90 -18.80 8.01
CA PHE A 387 -0.46 -18.73 7.50
C PHE A 387 -0.86 -20.02 6.78
N ASP A 388 -2.05 -20.53 7.10
CA ASP A 388 -2.72 -21.64 6.42
C ASP A 388 -4.14 -21.18 6.06
N ARG A 389 -4.50 -21.20 4.79
CA ARG A 389 -5.82 -20.76 4.31
C ARG A 389 -7.00 -21.58 4.84
N ARG A 390 -6.76 -22.80 5.34
CA ARG A 390 -7.79 -23.67 5.90
C ARG A 390 -8.10 -23.33 7.36
N THR A 391 -7.08 -22.89 8.07
CA THR A 391 -7.15 -22.47 9.48
C THR A 391 -6.38 -21.16 9.64
N PRO A 392 -6.88 -20.05 9.03
CA PRO A 392 -6.13 -18.81 8.97
C PRO A 392 -5.83 -18.28 10.36
N SER A 393 -4.54 -18.21 10.68
CA SER A 393 -4.06 -17.63 11.93
C SER A 393 -3.33 -16.32 11.67
N THR A 394 -3.55 -15.38 12.58
CA THR A 394 -3.09 -14.00 12.47
C THR A 394 -2.48 -13.57 13.79
N MET A 395 -1.31 -12.96 13.75
CA MET A 395 -0.77 -12.23 14.89
C MET A 395 -1.56 -10.93 15.05
N ARG A 396 -2.23 -10.78 16.17
CA ARG A 396 -3.03 -9.60 16.52
C ARG A 396 -2.21 -8.69 17.44
N TRP A 397 -1.68 -7.64 16.85
CA TRP A 397 -0.88 -6.65 17.55
C TRP A 397 -1.76 -5.64 18.28
N ASN A 398 -1.89 -5.81 19.58
CA ASN A 398 -2.63 -4.93 20.48
C ASN A 398 -1.99 -5.01 21.88
N VAL A 399 -2.51 -4.25 22.85
CA VAL A 399 -2.25 -4.52 24.26
C VAL A 399 -2.78 -5.93 24.57
N GLY A 400 -1.88 -6.86 24.94
CA GLY A 400 -2.21 -8.28 24.95
C GLY A 400 -2.05 -8.91 23.57
N ILE A 401 -0.78 -9.07 23.14
CA ILE A 401 -0.41 -9.70 21.87
C ILE A 401 -0.90 -11.14 21.86
N GLU A 402 -1.63 -11.54 20.82
CA GLU A 402 -2.20 -12.88 20.70
C GLU A 402 -2.21 -13.37 19.24
N VAL A 403 -2.22 -14.68 19.08
CA VAL A 403 -2.54 -15.33 17.80
C VAL A 403 -4.01 -15.71 17.80
N GLY A 404 -4.73 -15.32 16.77
CA GLY A 404 -6.16 -15.55 16.63
C GLY A 404 -6.60 -15.69 15.18
N GLU A 405 -7.89 -15.63 14.95
CA GLU A 405 -8.49 -15.57 13.62
C GLU A 405 -8.14 -14.24 12.92
N THR A 406 -8.20 -14.20 11.60
CA THR A 406 -7.90 -13.00 10.81
C THR A 406 -8.81 -11.82 11.14
N GLY A 407 -10.04 -12.10 11.57
CA GLY A 407 -11.06 -11.09 11.85
C GLY A 407 -11.67 -10.46 10.59
N TYR A 408 -11.37 -11.00 9.40
CA TYR A 408 -12.09 -10.65 8.18
C TYR A 408 -13.47 -11.33 8.17
N ASP A 409 -14.48 -10.57 7.73
CA ASP A 409 -15.81 -11.12 7.50
C ASP A 409 -15.83 -11.94 6.22
N ALA A 410 -16.13 -13.23 6.34
CA ALA A 410 -16.07 -14.17 5.21
C ALA A 410 -17.07 -13.82 4.09
N GLU A 411 -18.25 -13.28 4.42
CA GLU A 411 -19.24 -12.92 3.41
C GLU A 411 -18.85 -11.63 2.68
N LYS A 412 -18.25 -10.66 3.39
CA LYS A 412 -17.67 -9.47 2.78
C LYS A 412 -16.51 -9.83 1.85
N MET A 413 -15.60 -10.71 2.28
CA MET A 413 -14.49 -11.15 1.43
C MET A 413 -14.99 -11.92 0.20
N ALA A 414 -16.03 -12.75 0.33
CA ALA A 414 -16.64 -13.44 -0.81
C ALA A 414 -17.31 -12.48 -1.80
N LEU A 415 -18.00 -11.44 -1.32
CA LEU A 415 -18.55 -10.38 -2.19
C LEU A 415 -17.44 -9.67 -2.98
N LEU A 416 -16.29 -9.44 -2.34
CA LEU A 416 -15.14 -8.79 -2.98
C LEU A 416 -14.37 -9.74 -3.91
N ASP A 417 -14.37 -11.04 -3.63
CA ASP A 417 -13.88 -12.06 -4.57
C ASP A 417 -14.69 -12.01 -5.88
N ASP A 418 -16.03 -11.99 -5.78
CA ASP A 418 -16.92 -11.86 -6.94
C ASP A 418 -16.67 -10.55 -7.71
N LEU A 419 -16.55 -9.41 -6.99
CA LEU A 419 -16.27 -8.10 -7.58
C LEU A 419 -14.97 -8.09 -8.39
N ASN A 420 -13.93 -8.73 -7.88
CA ASN A 420 -12.60 -8.76 -8.50
C ASN A 420 -12.43 -9.92 -9.48
N GLY A 421 -13.43 -10.77 -9.68
CA GLY A 421 -13.32 -11.97 -10.51
C GLY A 421 -12.27 -12.96 -9.96
N TRP A 422 -12.15 -13.02 -8.62
CA TRP A 422 -11.22 -13.90 -7.97
C TRP A 422 -11.78 -15.33 -7.94
N THR A 423 -11.05 -16.26 -8.54
CA THR A 423 -11.32 -17.70 -8.44
C THR A 423 -10.29 -18.33 -7.52
N ALA A 424 -10.75 -18.86 -6.38
CA ALA A 424 -9.90 -19.49 -5.37
C ALA A 424 -9.19 -20.74 -5.87
#